data_e35440d00c1c0fb13e7e723f7edf01a9
#
_entry.id   e35440d00c1c0fb13e7e723f7edf01a9
#
_cell.length_a   1.000
_cell.length_b   1.000
_cell.length_c   1.000
_cell.angle_alpha   90.00
_cell.angle_beta   90.00
_cell.angle_gamma   90.00
#
_symmetry.space_group_name_H-M   'P 1'
#
loop_
_entity.id
_entity.type
_entity.pdbx_description
1 polymer ?
#
loop_
_entity_poly.entity_id
_entity_poly.type
_entity_poly.pdbx_seq_one_letter_code
_entity_poly.pdbx_strand_id
1 'polypeptide(L)'
;RIVKLGDDMISLAADEDGQFSHIGIVVRKGNDWMVVHAVPGEPEFKGDSDRVKMEPITSFFCSEKAKSGAVMRVKADSTVCCSAARRAKALYHKRVLFDHTYDLQDSTRMYCTELIEYVYRLEKVDISGGKLTAIHIPGFNGNFLLPGDMFQSKKLTMIYQY
;
A
#
# COMPACT_ATOMS: atom_id res chain seq x y z
N ARG A 1 6.40 0.55 -5.03
CA ARG A 1 7.03 1.43 -6.04
C ARG A 1 7.53 2.73 -5.40
N ILE A 2 8.53 3.37 -6.00
CA ILE A 2 8.89 4.76 -5.69
C ILE A 2 8.07 5.65 -6.63
N VAL A 3 7.22 6.51 -6.07
CA VAL A 3 6.39 7.45 -6.84
C VAL A 3 7.26 8.62 -7.30
N LYS A 4 7.13 9.01 -8.56
CA LYS A 4 7.96 10.08 -9.15
C LYS A 4 7.60 11.49 -8.67
N LEU A 5 6.35 11.68 -8.30
CA LEU A 5 5.80 12.93 -7.80
C LEU A 5 4.88 12.57 -6.65
N GLY A 6 5.23 12.93 -5.45
CA GLY A 6 4.40 12.77 -4.28
C GLY A 6 4.49 14.03 -3.45
N ASP A 7 3.41 14.82 -3.48
CA ASP A 7 3.15 15.80 -2.43
C ASP A 7 2.67 15.12 -1.15
N ASP A 8 2.69 13.77 -1.12
CA ASP A 8 2.29 13.06 0.07
C ASP A 8 3.44 12.97 1.07
N MET A 9 3.12 13.14 2.34
CA MET A 9 4.08 13.18 3.45
C MET A 9 4.86 11.86 3.61
N ILE A 10 4.29 10.73 3.16
CA ILE A 10 4.99 9.43 3.19
C ILE A 10 6.13 9.40 2.19
N SER A 11 5.96 10.00 1.00
CA SER A 11 7.04 10.10 0.02
C SER A 11 8.21 10.93 0.55
N LEU A 12 7.93 12.01 1.29
CA LEU A 12 8.96 12.85 1.93
C LEU A 12 9.67 12.10 3.05
N ALA A 13 8.94 11.32 3.86
CA ALA A 13 9.50 10.55 4.97
C ALA A 13 10.27 9.30 4.53
N ALA A 14 9.95 8.74 3.36
CA ALA A 14 10.64 7.57 2.80
C ALA A 14 12.03 7.88 2.25
N ASP A 15 12.39 9.15 2.07
CA ASP A 15 13.66 9.56 1.47
C ASP A 15 14.89 9.32 2.37
N GLU A 16 14.72 9.13 3.67
CA GLU A 16 15.89 8.89 4.58
C GLU A 16 16.44 7.45 4.46
N ASP A 17 15.60 6.46 4.10
CA ASP A 17 16.00 5.05 3.83
C ASP A 17 15.70 4.58 2.40
N GLY A 18 15.16 5.40 1.58
CA GLY A 18 15.28 5.50 0.12
C GLY A 18 14.69 4.40 -0.74
N GLN A 19 13.88 3.45 -0.26
CA GLN A 19 13.51 2.36 -1.17
C GLN A 19 12.11 2.43 -1.74
N PHE A 20 11.05 2.64 -0.98
CA PHE A 20 9.69 2.63 -1.51
C PHE A 20 8.79 3.62 -0.80
N SER A 21 8.03 4.40 -1.57
CA SER A 21 7.05 5.38 -1.07
C SER A 21 5.61 4.91 -1.23
N HIS A 22 5.37 3.78 -1.93
CA HIS A 22 4.02 3.30 -2.17
C HIS A 22 3.95 1.77 -2.29
N ILE A 23 2.83 1.20 -1.84
CA ILE A 23 2.59 -0.24 -1.83
C ILE A 23 1.15 -0.56 -2.26
N GLY A 24 0.95 -1.75 -2.83
CA GLY A 24 -0.36 -2.30 -3.15
C GLY A 24 -0.36 -3.83 -3.05
N ILE A 25 -1.53 -4.43 -3.09
CA ILE A 25 -1.70 -5.88 -3.11
C ILE A 25 -2.12 -6.36 -4.49
N VAL A 26 -1.40 -7.36 -5.00
CA VAL A 26 -1.71 -7.99 -6.28
C VAL A 26 -2.94 -8.88 -6.14
N VAL A 27 -3.90 -8.72 -7.04
CA VAL A 27 -5.14 -9.48 -7.08
C VAL A 27 -5.45 -9.97 -8.51
N ARG A 28 -6.33 -10.97 -8.63
CA ARG A 28 -6.84 -11.41 -9.94
C ARG A 28 -8.23 -10.81 -10.22
N LYS A 29 -8.42 -10.34 -11.46
CA LYS A 29 -9.73 -9.95 -12.01
C LYS A 29 -9.91 -10.67 -13.36
N GLY A 30 -10.64 -11.77 -13.36
CA GLY A 30 -10.66 -12.66 -14.52
C GLY A 30 -9.24 -13.22 -14.80
N ASN A 31 -8.76 -12.99 -16.01
CA ASN A 31 -7.41 -13.38 -16.43
C ASN A 31 -6.33 -12.32 -16.14
N ASP A 32 -6.72 -11.13 -15.71
CA ASP A 32 -5.80 -10.00 -15.53
C ASP A 32 -5.22 -9.94 -14.12
N TRP A 33 -3.96 -9.50 -14.04
CA TRP A 33 -3.31 -9.14 -12.80
C TRP A 33 -3.53 -7.66 -12.53
N MET A 34 -4.16 -7.36 -11.40
CA MET A 34 -4.46 -6.01 -10.93
C MET A 34 -3.74 -5.74 -9.62
N VAL A 35 -3.59 -4.47 -9.28
CA VAL A 35 -3.11 -4.02 -7.96
C VAL A 35 -4.22 -3.22 -7.30
N VAL A 36 -4.56 -3.58 -6.06
CA VAL A 36 -5.41 -2.77 -5.19
C VAL A 36 -4.51 -1.97 -4.26
N HIS A 37 -4.71 -0.66 -4.21
CA HIS A 37 -3.91 0.27 -3.40
C HIS A 37 -4.75 1.47 -2.97
N ALA A 38 -4.35 2.14 -1.90
CA ALA A 38 -4.92 3.42 -1.49
C ALA A 38 -3.97 4.55 -1.89
N VAL A 39 -4.41 5.48 -2.72
CA VAL A 39 -3.55 6.51 -3.30
C VAL A 39 -4.29 7.84 -3.43
N PRO A 40 -3.67 8.97 -3.04
CA PRO A 40 -4.19 10.30 -3.33
C PRO A 40 -3.72 10.77 -4.71
N GLY A 41 -4.44 11.73 -5.30
CA GLY A 41 -4.03 12.42 -6.52
C GLY A 41 -4.03 11.60 -7.82
N GLU A 42 -4.58 10.39 -7.81
CA GLU A 42 -4.71 9.54 -9.01
C GLU A 42 -6.19 9.27 -9.34
N PRO A 43 -6.95 10.25 -9.88
CA PRO A 43 -8.39 10.05 -10.16
C PRO A 43 -8.61 9.06 -11.30
N GLU A 44 -9.59 8.16 -11.17
CA GLU A 44 -10.03 7.26 -12.25
C GLU A 44 -10.95 7.98 -13.25
N PHE A 45 -11.61 9.07 -12.80
CA PHE A 45 -12.48 9.91 -13.62
C PHE A 45 -12.54 11.33 -13.03
N LYS A 46 -13.07 12.30 -13.81
CA LYS A 46 -13.19 13.67 -13.35
C LYS A 46 -14.07 13.77 -12.09
N GLY A 47 -13.51 14.32 -11.00
CA GLY A 47 -14.18 14.45 -9.70
C GLY A 47 -14.13 13.19 -8.82
N ASP A 48 -13.31 12.20 -9.17
CA ASP A 48 -13.07 11.05 -8.32
C ASP A 48 -12.33 11.46 -7.03
N SER A 49 -12.73 10.85 -5.92
CA SER A 49 -12.08 11.08 -4.61
C SER A 49 -10.81 10.27 -4.48
N ASP A 50 -9.92 10.72 -3.61
CA ASP A 50 -8.80 9.91 -3.12
C ASP A 50 -9.35 8.73 -2.32
N ARG A 51 -9.00 7.51 -2.72
CA ARG A 51 -9.60 6.29 -2.18
C ARG A 51 -8.80 5.04 -2.53
N VAL A 52 -9.25 3.92 -2.05
CA VAL A 52 -8.79 2.61 -2.52
C VAL A 52 -9.17 2.44 -3.99
N LYS A 53 -8.18 2.13 -4.82
CA LYS A 53 -8.27 1.96 -6.27
C LYS A 53 -7.78 0.60 -6.70
N MET A 54 -8.11 0.24 -7.95
CA MET A 54 -7.64 -1.00 -8.56
C MET A 54 -7.24 -0.73 -10.01
N GLU A 55 -5.99 -0.96 -10.34
CA GLU A 55 -5.45 -0.74 -11.68
C GLU A 55 -4.67 -1.96 -12.18
N PRO A 56 -4.45 -2.11 -13.50
CA PRO A 56 -3.57 -3.13 -14.04
C PRO A 56 -2.16 -3.04 -13.44
N ILE A 57 -1.53 -4.19 -13.19
CA ILE A 57 -0.15 -4.21 -12.64
C ILE A 57 0.84 -3.47 -13.54
N THR A 58 0.61 -3.48 -14.86
CA THR A 58 1.41 -2.73 -15.83
C THR A 58 1.27 -1.22 -15.66
N SER A 59 0.08 -0.74 -15.28
CA SER A 59 -0.14 0.69 -14.98
C SER A 59 0.47 1.08 -13.64
N PHE A 60 0.35 0.21 -12.62
CA PHE A 60 0.95 0.44 -11.31
C PHE A 60 2.47 0.60 -11.37
N PHE A 61 3.13 -0.14 -12.25
CA PHE A 61 4.58 -0.12 -12.43
C PHE A 61 5.05 0.61 -13.70
N CYS A 62 4.18 1.37 -14.36
CA CYS A 62 4.61 2.10 -15.55
C CYS A 62 5.67 3.17 -15.22
N SER A 63 6.52 3.48 -16.20
CA SER A 63 7.67 4.38 -16.05
C SER A 63 7.27 5.81 -15.67
N GLU A 64 6.05 6.21 -15.95
CA GLU A 64 5.48 7.50 -15.56
C GLU A 64 5.21 7.60 -14.06
N LYS A 65 4.86 6.47 -13.42
CA LYS A 65 4.48 6.40 -12.00
C LYS A 65 5.59 5.84 -11.10
N ALA A 66 6.47 4.98 -11.63
CA ALA A 66 7.46 4.26 -10.83
C ALA A 66 8.88 4.44 -11.38
N LYS A 67 9.83 4.77 -10.52
CA LYS A 67 11.27 4.79 -10.84
C LYS A 67 11.89 3.42 -10.62
N SER A 68 11.43 2.70 -9.61
CA SER A 68 11.83 1.33 -9.27
C SER A 68 10.68 0.62 -8.59
N GLY A 69 10.76 -0.68 -8.49
CA GLY A 69 9.70 -1.48 -7.91
C GLY A 69 10.17 -2.85 -7.44
N ALA A 70 9.40 -3.43 -6.52
CA ALA A 70 9.61 -4.78 -6.05
C ALA A 70 8.28 -5.52 -5.94
N VAL A 71 8.32 -6.82 -6.20
CA VAL A 71 7.22 -7.75 -5.93
C VAL A 71 7.66 -8.68 -4.81
N MET A 72 6.87 -8.73 -3.78
CA MET A 72 7.12 -9.58 -2.62
C MET A 72 5.94 -10.52 -2.37
N ARG A 73 6.23 -11.63 -1.74
CA ARG A 73 5.24 -12.63 -1.33
C ARG A 73 5.18 -12.72 0.19
N VAL A 74 3.99 -12.70 0.74
CA VAL A 74 3.76 -12.97 2.16
C VAL A 74 4.00 -14.46 2.42
N LYS A 75 4.78 -14.78 3.46
CA LYS A 75 5.04 -16.14 3.95
C LYS A 75 3.84 -16.67 4.72
N ALA A 76 2.77 -16.96 4.00
CA ALA A 76 1.53 -17.51 4.51
C ALA A 76 0.93 -18.50 3.50
N ASP A 77 -0.03 -19.30 3.94
CA ASP A 77 -0.72 -20.22 3.05
C ASP A 77 -1.45 -19.48 1.92
N SER A 78 -1.57 -20.16 0.79
CA SER A 78 -2.27 -19.60 -0.38
C SER A 78 -3.72 -19.19 -0.07
N THR A 79 -4.40 -19.92 0.81
CA THR A 79 -5.75 -19.60 1.29
C THR A 79 -5.81 -18.25 2.01
N VAL A 80 -4.83 -17.96 2.85
CA VAL A 80 -4.65 -16.68 3.56
C VAL A 80 -4.42 -15.56 2.54
N CYS A 81 -3.46 -15.75 1.63
CA CYS A 81 -3.16 -14.77 0.59
C CYS A 81 -4.37 -14.48 -0.31
N CYS A 82 -5.11 -15.52 -0.72
CA CYS A 82 -6.33 -15.38 -1.52
C CYS A 82 -7.44 -14.66 -0.74
N SER A 83 -7.57 -14.92 0.55
CA SER A 83 -8.54 -14.23 1.40
C SER A 83 -8.20 -12.75 1.55
N ALA A 84 -6.94 -12.40 1.84
CA ALA A 84 -6.47 -11.03 1.91
C ALA A 84 -6.72 -10.28 0.59
N ALA A 85 -6.39 -10.88 -0.56
CA ALA A 85 -6.66 -10.32 -1.88
C ALA A 85 -8.16 -10.07 -2.13
N ARG A 86 -9.04 -10.98 -1.69
CA ARG A 86 -10.50 -10.83 -1.79
C ARG A 86 -11.00 -9.69 -0.92
N ARG A 87 -10.46 -9.54 0.30
CA ARG A 87 -10.77 -8.41 1.20
C ARG A 87 -10.34 -7.08 0.61
N ALA A 88 -9.16 -7.00 0.03
CA ALA A 88 -8.70 -5.80 -0.66
C ALA A 88 -9.63 -5.39 -1.80
N LYS A 89 -10.08 -6.34 -2.62
CA LYS A 89 -11.11 -6.08 -3.66
C LYS A 89 -12.42 -5.58 -3.05
N ALA A 90 -12.83 -6.10 -1.91
CA ALA A 90 -14.04 -5.63 -1.23
C ALA A 90 -13.91 -4.18 -0.77
N LEU A 91 -12.74 -3.75 -0.26
CA LEU A 91 -12.46 -2.35 0.10
C LEU A 91 -12.52 -1.43 -1.13
N TYR A 92 -11.98 -1.85 -2.27
CA TYR A 92 -12.12 -1.14 -3.54
C TYR A 92 -13.60 -0.97 -3.93
N HIS A 93 -14.40 -2.04 -3.90
CA HIS A 93 -15.84 -1.96 -4.24
C HIS A 93 -16.64 -1.10 -3.26
N LYS A 94 -16.25 -1.06 -2.00
CA LYS A 94 -16.83 -0.16 -0.98
C LYS A 94 -16.39 1.30 -1.15
N ARG A 95 -15.44 1.58 -2.06
CA ARG A 95 -14.87 2.92 -2.28
C ARG A 95 -14.33 3.54 -1.00
N VAL A 96 -13.63 2.75 -0.18
CA VAL A 96 -13.02 3.24 1.07
C VAL A 96 -12.12 4.43 0.75
N LEU A 97 -12.29 5.54 1.45
CA LEU A 97 -11.57 6.79 1.20
C LEU A 97 -10.09 6.65 1.63
N PHE A 98 -9.24 7.46 1.00
CA PHE A 98 -7.86 7.60 1.44
C PHE A 98 -7.80 8.32 2.78
N ASP A 99 -6.94 7.85 3.67
CA ASP A 99 -6.68 8.52 4.94
C ASP A 99 -5.53 9.53 4.81
N HIS A 100 -5.88 10.82 4.76
CA HIS A 100 -4.93 11.93 4.74
C HIS A 100 -4.36 12.28 6.13
N THR A 101 -4.92 11.69 7.19
CA THR A 101 -4.43 11.89 8.55
C THR A 101 -3.43 10.84 8.99
N TYR A 102 -3.36 9.71 8.24
CA TYR A 102 -2.49 8.56 8.51
C TYR A 102 -2.73 7.97 9.91
N ASP A 103 -4.00 7.94 10.35
CA ASP A 103 -4.42 7.44 11.66
C ASP A 103 -4.77 5.95 11.61
N LEU A 104 -3.86 5.10 12.05
CA LEU A 104 -4.05 3.64 12.14
C LEU A 104 -5.24 3.21 13.04
N GLN A 105 -5.87 4.12 13.76
CA GLN A 105 -7.05 3.83 14.59
C GLN A 105 -8.37 4.03 13.83
N ASP A 106 -8.36 4.77 12.70
CA ASP A 106 -9.55 5.02 11.88
C ASP A 106 -9.65 4.01 10.73
N SER A 107 -10.29 2.88 10.94
CA SER A 107 -10.51 1.87 9.91
C SER A 107 -11.55 2.24 8.83
N THR A 108 -12.15 3.44 8.89
CA THR A 108 -13.11 3.92 7.87
C THR A 108 -12.44 4.50 6.63
N ARG A 109 -11.17 4.89 6.79
CA ARG A 109 -10.28 5.39 5.74
C ARG A 109 -8.98 4.60 5.81
N MET A 110 -8.21 4.58 4.73
CA MET A 110 -6.96 3.82 4.72
C MET A 110 -5.93 4.48 3.81
N TYR A 111 -4.67 4.51 4.25
CA TYR A 111 -3.54 4.78 3.37
C TYR A 111 -2.88 3.46 2.90
N CYS A 112 -1.87 3.53 2.07
CA CYS A 112 -1.39 2.36 1.30
C CYS A 112 -0.91 1.18 2.16
N THR A 113 -0.09 1.42 3.17
CA THR A 113 0.45 0.37 4.05
C THR A 113 -0.59 -0.16 5.02
N GLU A 114 -1.44 0.73 5.55
CA GLU A 114 -2.55 0.35 6.40
C GLU A 114 -3.51 -0.63 5.70
N LEU A 115 -3.87 -0.37 4.45
CA LEU A 115 -4.69 -1.28 3.66
C LEU A 115 -4.11 -2.69 3.63
N ILE A 116 -2.79 -2.81 3.38
CA ILE A 116 -2.13 -4.11 3.31
C ILE A 116 -2.12 -4.79 4.67
N GLU A 117 -1.71 -4.05 5.70
CA GLU A 117 -1.67 -4.56 7.07
C GLU A 117 -3.06 -5.00 7.54
N TYR A 118 -4.10 -4.19 7.29
CA TYR A 118 -5.48 -4.48 7.66
C TYR A 118 -5.99 -5.79 7.06
N VAL A 119 -5.86 -5.99 5.74
CA VAL A 119 -6.39 -7.19 5.09
C VAL A 119 -5.68 -8.47 5.54
N TYR A 120 -4.38 -8.39 5.87
CA TYR A 120 -3.64 -9.52 6.40
C TYR A 120 -3.88 -9.75 7.90
N ARG A 121 -4.06 -8.71 8.70
CA ARG A 121 -4.43 -8.87 10.13
C ARG A 121 -5.78 -9.55 10.32
N LEU A 122 -6.74 -9.33 9.42
CA LEU A 122 -8.00 -10.08 9.40
C LEU A 122 -7.79 -11.59 9.16
N GLU A 123 -6.67 -11.97 8.57
CA GLU A 123 -6.22 -13.35 8.40
C GLU A 123 -5.19 -13.78 9.48
N LYS A 124 -5.06 -13.01 10.57
CA LYS A 124 -4.13 -13.25 11.69
C LYS A 124 -2.66 -13.22 11.29
N VAL A 125 -2.32 -12.50 10.22
CA VAL A 125 -0.95 -12.25 9.79
C VAL A 125 -0.63 -10.77 10.03
N ASP A 126 0.30 -10.51 10.93
CA ASP A 126 0.87 -9.19 11.20
C ASP A 126 2.14 -9.05 10.33
N ILE A 127 2.05 -8.31 9.22
CA ILE A 127 3.19 -8.14 8.31
C ILE A 127 4.23 -7.23 8.94
N SER A 128 3.81 -6.12 9.52
CA SER A 128 4.70 -5.12 10.11
C SER A 128 5.44 -5.63 11.35
N GLY A 129 4.86 -6.62 12.05
CA GLY A 129 5.34 -7.05 13.37
C GLY A 129 5.24 -5.94 14.41
N GLY A 130 4.33 -4.99 14.22
CA GLY A 130 4.16 -3.82 15.08
C GLY A 130 5.22 -2.72 14.86
N LYS A 131 6.08 -2.85 13.84
CA LYS A 131 7.08 -1.82 13.52
C LYS A 131 6.40 -0.58 12.99
N LEU A 132 6.76 0.57 13.54
CA LEU A 132 6.34 1.89 13.09
C LEU A 132 7.56 2.80 13.04
N THR A 133 7.61 3.69 12.07
CA THR A 133 8.65 4.72 11.96
C THR A 133 8.17 6.02 12.57
N ALA A 134 8.98 6.56 13.51
CA ALA A 134 8.73 7.88 14.10
C ALA A 134 9.11 8.98 13.12
N ILE A 135 8.20 9.90 12.86
CA ILE A 135 8.43 11.08 12.01
C ILE A 135 8.21 12.33 12.85
N HIS A 136 9.18 13.26 12.78
CA HIS A 136 9.18 14.51 13.52
C HIS A 136 9.39 15.70 12.57
N ILE A 137 8.34 16.03 11.79
CA ILE A 137 8.34 17.17 10.86
C ILE A 137 7.28 18.18 11.34
N PRO A 138 7.52 19.51 11.26
CA PRO A 138 6.50 20.50 11.60
C PRO A 138 5.19 20.24 10.89
N GLY A 139 4.10 20.06 11.66
CA GLY A 139 2.78 19.76 11.14
C GLY A 139 2.51 18.27 10.87
N PHE A 140 3.52 17.39 11.00
CA PHE A 140 3.38 15.95 10.80
C PHE A 140 4.27 15.18 11.78
N ASN A 141 3.74 14.88 12.96
CA ASN A 141 4.46 14.18 14.03
C ASN A 141 3.69 12.93 14.45
N GLY A 142 4.38 11.82 14.57
CA GLY A 142 3.76 10.56 15.01
C GLY A 142 4.55 9.32 14.65
N ASN A 143 3.93 8.17 14.89
CA ASN A 143 4.46 6.88 14.49
C ASN A 143 3.61 6.34 13.33
N PHE A 144 4.25 6.09 12.21
CA PHE A 144 3.59 5.73 10.96
C PHE A 144 4.10 4.38 10.45
N LEU A 145 3.23 3.62 9.83
CA LEU A 145 3.61 2.42 9.11
C LEU A 145 4.02 2.81 7.69
N LEU A 146 5.30 2.75 7.38
CA LEU A 146 5.83 3.13 6.08
C LEU A 146 6.02 1.91 5.15
N PRO A 147 6.04 2.11 3.81
CA PRO A 147 6.37 1.04 2.87
C PRO A 147 7.73 0.39 3.14
N GLY A 148 8.72 1.15 3.61
CA GLY A 148 10.02 0.64 4.04
C GLY A 148 9.94 -0.31 5.22
N ASP A 149 9.06 -0.06 6.20
CA ASP A 149 8.85 -0.96 7.33
C ASP A 149 8.32 -2.31 6.87
N MET A 150 7.36 -2.30 5.93
CA MET A 150 6.84 -3.51 5.34
C MET A 150 7.88 -4.23 4.48
N PHE A 151 8.66 -3.51 3.68
CA PHE A 151 9.70 -4.08 2.83
C PHE A 151 10.74 -4.86 3.64
N GLN A 152 11.12 -4.38 4.82
CA GLN A 152 12.06 -5.03 5.74
C GLN A 152 11.45 -6.18 6.53
N SER A 153 10.17 -6.48 6.37
CA SER A 153 9.48 -7.51 7.15
C SER A 153 10.02 -8.91 6.89
N LYS A 154 10.32 -9.64 7.95
CA LYS A 154 10.69 -11.07 7.90
C LYS A 154 9.55 -11.97 7.43
N LYS A 155 8.31 -11.44 7.39
CA LYS A 155 7.11 -12.14 6.88
C LYS A 155 7.01 -12.09 5.35
N LEU A 156 7.88 -11.35 4.69
CA LEU A 156 7.92 -11.23 3.24
C LEU A 156 9.12 -11.95 2.63
N THR A 157 8.98 -12.37 1.39
CA THR A 157 10.06 -12.90 0.55
C THR A 157 10.07 -12.12 -0.76
N MET A 158 11.23 -11.64 -1.17
CA MET A 158 11.44 -11.00 -2.46
C MET A 158 11.20 -12.00 -3.59
N ILE A 159 10.39 -11.60 -4.58
CA ILE A 159 10.15 -12.35 -5.81
C ILE A 159 10.88 -11.69 -6.98
N TYR A 160 10.78 -10.37 -7.08
CA TYR A 160 11.37 -9.60 -8.17
C TYR A 160 11.61 -8.16 -7.73
N GLN A 161 12.68 -7.54 -8.25
CA GLN A 161 13.00 -6.13 -8.06
C GLN A 161 13.68 -5.60 -9.32
N TYR A 162 13.38 -4.36 -9.71
CA TYR A 162 14.01 -3.65 -10.84
C TYR A 162 14.38 -2.22 -10.46
#